data_a8d11e439489efacccf8d585a758cdfa
#
_entry.id   a8d11e439489efacccf8d585a758cdfa
#
_cell.length_a   1.000
_cell.length_b   1.000
_cell.length_c   1.000
_cell.angle_alpha   90.00
_cell.angle_beta   90.00
_cell.angle_gamma   90.00
#
_symmetry.space_group_name_H-M   'P 1'
#
loop_
_entity.id
_entity.type
_entity.pdbx_description
1 polymer ?
#
loop_
_entity_poly.entity_id
_entity_poly.type
_entity_poly.pdbx_seq_one_letter_code
_entity_poly.pdbx_strand_id
1 'polypeptide(L)'
;MYAINLLKLFSRREDHLFKINEAERLKNFWNLTFILLALTILTFIWTSWMGLGTDGISADMTDLNRIEYELNKVWFLLGRAAYAILLFVFVLFISSFIFWLFNDVAYKKIIVLQMNVLLVMLLERVIWIPLMVYAGIDWYVSPFSFGVIAAYITDIEWVIYFFGALSLFQLWIIWYQAKSLRYLSSTKKQWVWIGVVFWHILLWAGTAALSYFDMSLLYLIR
;
A
#
# COMPACT_ATOMS: atom_id res chain seq x y z
N MET A 1 -3.41 -21.30 -21.71
CA MET A 1 -3.10 -19.85 -21.71
C MET A 1 -4.28 -19.06 -21.19
N TYR A 2 -4.05 -18.10 -20.25
CA TYR A 2 -5.13 -17.31 -19.64
C TYR A 2 -4.78 -15.82 -19.61
N ALA A 3 -5.72 -14.94 -19.99
CA ALA A 3 -5.56 -13.49 -19.91
C ALA A 3 -6.01 -12.99 -18.52
N ILE A 4 -5.11 -12.33 -17.81
CA ILE A 4 -5.38 -11.79 -16.47
C ILE A 4 -6.37 -10.63 -16.58
N ASN A 5 -7.38 -10.63 -15.70
CA ASN A 5 -8.33 -9.52 -15.57
C ASN A 5 -8.53 -9.22 -14.08
N LEU A 6 -7.93 -8.12 -13.61
CA LEU A 6 -7.93 -7.75 -12.21
C LEU A 6 -9.35 -7.44 -11.69
N LEU A 7 -10.22 -6.82 -12.50
CA LEU A 7 -11.59 -6.50 -12.11
C LEU A 7 -12.44 -7.76 -11.87
N LYS A 8 -12.20 -8.83 -12.65
CA LYS A 8 -12.90 -10.11 -12.43
C LYS A 8 -12.48 -10.81 -11.13
N LEU A 9 -11.28 -10.52 -10.60
CA LEU A 9 -10.85 -11.02 -9.29
C LEU A 9 -11.69 -10.44 -8.14
N PHE A 10 -12.34 -9.30 -8.32
CA PHE A 10 -13.31 -8.77 -7.35
C PHE A 10 -14.68 -9.42 -7.47
N SER A 11 -15.22 -9.55 -8.68
CA SER A 11 -16.61 -9.96 -8.91
C SER A 11 -16.81 -11.48 -9.01
N ARG A 12 -15.83 -12.21 -9.59
CA ARG A 12 -15.86 -13.67 -9.84
C ARG A 12 -14.55 -14.33 -9.46
N ARG A 13 -14.15 -14.13 -8.18
CA ARG A 13 -12.84 -14.56 -7.69
C ARG A 13 -12.54 -16.03 -7.92
N GLU A 14 -13.46 -16.93 -7.57
CA GLU A 14 -13.22 -18.38 -7.61
C GLU A 14 -13.00 -18.90 -9.03
N ASP A 15 -13.83 -18.49 -9.98
CA ASP A 15 -13.64 -18.83 -11.40
C ASP A 15 -12.30 -18.34 -11.95
N HIS A 16 -11.89 -17.15 -11.50
CA HIS A 16 -10.66 -16.54 -11.96
C HIS A 16 -9.43 -17.22 -11.36
N LEU A 17 -9.47 -17.54 -10.08
CA LEU A 17 -8.42 -18.29 -9.38
C LEU A 17 -8.29 -19.70 -9.95
N PHE A 18 -9.40 -20.37 -10.28
CA PHE A 18 -9.39 -21.66 -10.94
C PHE A 18 -8.63 -21.58 -12.29
N LYS A 19 -8.97 -20.60 -13.13
CA LYS A 19 -8.31 -20.39 -14.42
C LYS A 19 -6.84 -20.02 -14.30
N ILE A 20 -6.46 -19.23 -13.27
CA ILE A 20 -5.06 -18.91 -12.95
C ILE A 20 -4.32 -20.18 -12.50
N ASN A 21 -4.99 -21.03 -11.71
CA ASN A 21 -4.36 -22.25 -11.20
C ASN A 21 -4.06 -23.24 -12.32
N GLU A 22 -4.96 -23.42 -13.28
CA GLU A 22 -4.78 -24.33 -14.41
C GLU A 22 -3.91 -23.74 -15.54
N ALA A 23 -3.70 -22.42 -15.55
CA ALA A 23 -2.96 -21.78 -16.62
C ALA A 23 -1.45 -22.06 -16.52
N GLU A 24 -0.87 -22.69 -17.54
CA GLU A 24 0.59 -22.80 -17.70
C GLU A 24 1.23 -21.46 -18.07
N ARG A 25 0.54 -20.61 -18.84
CA ARG A 25 1.03 -19.28 -19.26
C ARG A 25 -0.02 -18.21 -19.01
N LEU A 26 0.40 -17.12 -18.37
CA LEU A 26 -0.40 -15.94 -18.10
C LEU A 26 -0.12 -14.88 -19.18
N LYS A 27 -1.17 -14.51 -19.94
CA LYS A 27 -1.12 -13.41 -20.90
C LYS A 27 -1.29 -12.07 -20.19
N ASN A 28 -0.81 -11.02 -20.81
CA ASN A 28 -0.90 -9.62 -20.33
C ASN A 28 -0.22 -9.35 -18.98
N PHE A 29 0.59 -10.28 -18.47
CA PHE A 29 1.27 -10.10 -17.16
C PHE A 29 2.11 -8.84 -17.13
N TRP A 30 3.03 -8.65 -18.08
CA TRP A 30 3.91 -7.48 -18.12
C TRP A 30 3.15 -6.18 -18.43
N ASN A 31 2.16 -6.21 -19.31
CA ASN A 31 1.33 -5.04 -19.61
C ASN A 31 0.61 -4.54 -18.36
N LEU A 32 0.00 -5.45 -17.58
CA LEU A 32 -0.65 -5.09 -16.32
C LEU A 32 0.35 -4.59 -15.27
N THR A 33 1.53 -5.20 -15.20
CA THR A 33 2.61 -4.76 -14.32
C THR A 33 3.00 -3.31 -14.60
N PHE A 34 3.24 -2.96 -15.88
CA PHE A 34 3.60 -1.59 -16.27
C PHE A 34 2.44 -0.59 -16.09
N ILE A 35 1.20 -1.00 -16.37
CA ILE A 35 0.02 -0.16 -16.11
C ILE A 35 -0.11 0.15 -14.61
N LEU A 36 0.04 -0.86 -13.75
CA LEU A 36 -0.01 -0.66 -12.29
C LEU A 36 1.15 0.20 -11.79
N LEU A 37 2.36 0.05 -12.34
CA LEU A 37 3.49 0.93 -12.02
C LEU A 37 3.17 2.38 -12.37
N ALA A 38 2.68 2.63 -13.58
CA ALA A 38 2.30 3.97 -14.02
C ALA A 38 1.19 4.56 -13.14
N LEU A 39 0.15 3.78 -12.82
CA LEU A 39 -0.93 4.20 -11.91
C LEU A 39 -0.39 4.52 -10.50
N THR A 40 0.55 3.72 -9.98
CA THR A 40 1.16 3.98 -8.68
C THR A 40 1.90 5.31 -8.68
N ILE A 41 2.78 5.54 -9.67
CA ILE A 41 3.53 6.79 -9.79
C ILE A 41 2.57 7.99 -9.94
N LEU A 42 1.57 7.89 -10.82
CA LEU A 42 0.59 8.97 -11.04
C LEU A 42 -0.20 9.28 -9.76
N THR A 43 -0.63 8.26 -9.02
CA THR A 43 -1.36 8.45 -7.75
C THR A 43 -0.50 9.19 -6.72
N PHE A 44 0.78 8.84 -6.59
CA PHE A 44 1.67 9.49 -5.63
C PHE A 44 2.06 10.91 -6.05
N ILE A 45 2.28 11.17 -7.34
CA ILE A 45 2.50 12.52 -7.86
C ILE A 45 1.25 13.37 -7.64
N TRP A 46 0.07 12.83 -7.92
CA TRP A 46 -1.20 13.54 -7.71
C TRP A 46 -1.43 13.89 -6.24
N THR A 47 -1.22 12.95 -5.31
CA THR A 47 -1.32 13.24 -3.86
C THR A 47 -0.38 14.38 -3.45
N SER A 48 0.85 14.35 -3.94
CA SER A 48 1.84 15.39 -3.65
C SER A 48 1.47 16.75 -4.26
N TRP A 49 0.90 16.75 -5.45
CA TRP A 49 0.40 17.99 -6.07
C TRP A 49 -0.76 18.60 -5.26
N MET A 50 -1.59 17.78 -4.66
CA MET A 50 -2.66 18.23 -3.76
C MET A 50 -2.16 18.70 -2.38
N GLY A 51 -0.86 18.77 -2.17
CA GLY A 51 -0.23 19.27 -0.95
C GLY A 51 -0.07 18.23 0.17
N LEU A 52 -0.31 16.96 -0.11
CA LEU A 52 -0.20 15.93 0.93
C LEU A 52 1.26 15.57 1.21
N GLY A 53 1.68 15.79 2.48
CA GLY A 53 3.03 15.56 2.97
C GLY A 53 4.04 16.60 2.49
N THR A 54 3.60 17.84 2.22
CA THR A 54 4.46 18.97 1.84
C THR A 54 4.80 19.87 3.04
N ASP A 55 4.45 19.48 4.26
CA ASP A 55 4.57 20.31 5.46
C ASP A 55 5.99 20.84 5.66
N GLY A 56 7.02 20.01 5.44
CA GLY A 56 8.42 20.42 5.53
C GLY A 56 8.79 21.50 4.50
N ILE A 57 8.36 21.35 3.24
CA ILE A 57 8.66 22.34 2.18
C ILE A 57 7.88 23.63 2.41
N SER A 58 6.65 23.52 2.92
CA SER A 58 5.81 24.68 3.22
C SER A 58 6.34 25.49 4.41
N ALA A 59 6.97 24.84 5.39
CA ALA A 59 7.60 25.50 6.52
C ALA A 59 8.78 26.39 6.09
N ASP A 60 9.59 25.94 5.12
CA ASP A 60 10.78 26.66 4.63
C ASP A 60 10.44 27.75 3.59
N MET A 61 9.16 27.92 3.25
CA MET A 61 8.71 28.82 2.16
C MET A 61 9.09 30.30 2.41
N THR A 62 9.18 30.74 3.68
CA THR A 62 9.54 32.10 4.05
C THR A 62 11.03 32.41 3.94
N ASP A 63 11.88 31.38 4.02
CA ASP A 63 13.34 31.53 4.10
C ASP A 63 14.04 31.29 2.75
N LEU A 64 13.31 30.75 1.76
CA LEU A 64 13.83 30.42 0.44
C LEU A 64 13.48 31.50 -0.60
N ASN A 65 14.39 31.70 -1.54
CA ASN A 65 14.03 32.48 -2.72
C ASN A 65 13.11 31.67 -3.67
N ARG A 66 12.43 32.36 -4.60
CA ARG A 66 11.44 31.71 -5.50
C ARG A 66 12.02 30.56 -6.30
N ILE A 67 13.27 30.67 -6.77
CA ILE A 67 13.90 29.65 -7.60
C ILE A 67 14.23 28.41 -6.76
N GLU A 68 14.78 28.59 -5.58
CA GLU A 68 15.10 27.52 -4.63
C GLU A 68 13.82 26.77 -4.19
N TYR A 69 12.75 27.51 -3.92
CA TYR A 69 11.47 26.91 -3.57
C TYR A 69 10.91 26.05 -4.70
N GLU A 70 10.93 26.52 -5.95
CA GLU A 70 10.47 25.73 -7.09
C GLU A 70 11.37 24.49 -7.34
N LEU A 71 12.67 24.60 -7.15
CA LEU A 71 13.59 23.45 -7.20
C LEU A 71 13.27 22.41 -6.12
N ASN A 72 13.02 22.84 -4.87
CA ASN A 72 12.65 21.94 -3.80
C ASN A 72 11.36 21.18 -4.08
N LYS A 73 10.36 21.81 -4.69
CA LYS A 73 9.14 21.12 -5.17
C LYS A 73 9.45 20.03 -6.19
N VAL A 74 10.33 20.30 -7.15
CA VAL A 74 10.72 19.29 -8.16
C VAL A 74 11.41 18.10 -7.48
N TRP A 75 12.36 18.35 -6.58
CA TRP A 75 13.02 17.28 -5.83
C TRP A 75 12.05 16.47 -4.98
N PHE A 76 11.08 17.12 -4.36
CA PHE A 76 10.02 16.46 -3.61
C PHE A 76 9.18 15.54 -4.51
N LEU A 77 8.74 16.02 -5.69
CA LEU A 77 7.97 15.20 -6.63
C LEU A 77 8.79 14.00 -7.14
N LEU A 78 10.08 14.18 -7.41
CA LEU A 78 10.99 13.08 -7.76
C LEU A 78 11.12 12.07 -6.62
N GLY A 79 11.26 12.53 -5.38
CA GLY A 79 11.27 11.69 -4.19
C GLY A 79 9.97 10.89 -4.04
N ARG A 80 8.82 11.50 -4.31
CA ARG A 80 7.51 10.82 -4.28
C ARG A 80 7.37 9.78 -5.39
N ALA A 81 7.88 10.07 -6.58
CA ALA A 81 7.91 9.09 -7.68
C ALA A 81 8.83 7.91 -7.34
N ALA A 82 10.01 8.16 -6.78
CA ALA A 82 10.92 7.12 -6.31
C ALA A 82 10.28 6.25 -5.21
N TYR A 83 9.62 6.88 -4.22
CA TYR A 83 8.87 6.17 -3.19
C TYR A 83 7.76 5.30 -3.79
N ALA A 84 7.01 5.80 -4.79
CA ALA A 84 5.98 5.03 -5.49
C ALA A 84 6.55 3.77 -6.15
N ILE A 85 7.73 3.87 -6.78
CA ILE A 85 8.43 2.73 -7.38
C ILE A 85 8.86 1.73 -6.30
N LEU A 86 9.42 2.20 -5.19
CA LEU A 86 9.82 1.32 -4.07
C LEU A 86 8.61 0.60 -3.48
N LEU A 87 7.50 1.30 -3.25
CA LEU A 87 6.25 0.72 -2.77
C LEU A 87 5.72 -0.35 -3.76
N PHE A 88 5.72 -0.03 -5.05
CA PHE A 88 5.31 -0.96 -6.10
C PHE A 88 6.15 -2.24 -6.08
N VAL A 89 7.46 -2.12 -6.05
CA VAL A 89 8.41 -3.26 -5.98
C VAL A 89 8.17 -4.05 -4.69
N PHE A 90 7.99 -3.36 -3.58
CA PHE A 90 7.76 -3.99 -2.28
C PHE A 90 6.47 -4.81 -2.26
N VAL A 91 5.34 -4.22 -2.69
CA VAL A 91 4.04 -4.89 -2.67
C VAL A 91 4.00 -6.04 -3.68
N LEU A 92 4.46 -5.83 -4.93
CA LEU A 92 4.36 -6.86 -5.95
C LEU A 92 5.39 -7.98 -5.78
N PHE A 93 6.66 -7.63 -5.57
CA PHE A 93 7.75 -8.60 -5.64
C PHE A 93 8.19 -9.09 -4.27
N ILE A 94 8.43 -8.18 -3.30
CA ILE A 94 8.91 -8.59 -1.98
C ILE A 94 7.81 -9.34 -1.22
N SER A 95 6.59 -8.82 -1.15
CA SER A 95 5.49 -9.53 -0.49
C SER A 95 5.17 -10.86 -1.18
N SER A 96 5.23 -10.90 -2.54
CA SER A 96 5.07 -12.16 -3.28
C SER A 96 6.17 -13.16 -2.95
N PHE A 97 7.41 -12.72 -2.79
CA PHE A 97 8.54 -13.57 -2.43
C PHE A 97 8.37 -14.16 -1.04
N ILE A 98 7.95 -13.34 -0.07
CA ILE A 98 7.67 -13.83 1.29
C ILE A 98 6.57 -14.90 1.26
N PHE A 99 5.45 -14.66 0.55
CA PHE A 99 4.39 -15.67 0.46
C PHE A 99 4.81 -16.92 -0.32
N TRP A 100 5.70 -16.78 -1.30
CA TRP A 100 6.25 -17.91 -2.03
C TRP A 100 7.11 -18.83 -1.14
N LEU A 101 7.85 -18.28 -0.18
CA LEU A 101 8.66 -19.08 0.77
C LEU A 101 7.81 -19.99 1.67
N PHE A 102 6.57 -19.58 1.96
CA PHE A 102 5.68 -20.33 2.90
C PHE A 102 4.58 -21.13 2.18
N ASN A 103 4.48 -21.02 0.86
CA ASN A 103 3.44 -21.68 0.09
C ASN A 103 4.02 -22.35 -1.15
N ASP A 104 3.41 -23.45 -1.57
CA ASP A 104 3.76 -24.25 -2.75
C ASP A 104 3.18 -23.70 -4.07
N VAL A 105 2.87 -22.39 -4.10
CA VAL A 105 2.28 -21.70 -5.26
C VAL A 105 3.37 -21.11 -6.14
N ALA A 106 3.23 -21.23 -7.46
CA ALA A 106 4.16 -20.62 -8.40
C ALA A 106 4.24 -19.09 -8.21
N TYR A 107 5.45 -18.54 -8.09
CA TYR A 107 5.72 -17.12 -7.80
C TYR A 107 4.91 -16.14 -8.68
N LYS A 108 4.84 -16.39 -10.00
CA LYS A 108 4.04 -15.55 -10.93
C LYS A 108 2.55 -15.50 -10.58
N LYS A 109 1.97 -16.57 -10.05
CA LYS A 109 0.57 -16.60 -9.63
C LYS A 109 0.35 -15.76 -8.38
N ILE A 110 1.30 -15.76 -7.46
CA ILE A 110 1.27 -14.90 -6.26
C ILE A 110 1.39 -13.43 -6.65
N ILE A 111 2.26 -13.07 -7.61
CA ILE A 111 2.34 -11.68 -8.10
C ILE A 111 0.99 -11.21 -8.66
N VAL A 112 0.23 -12.05 -9.37
CA VAL A 112 -1.10 -11.68 -9.85
C VAL A 112 -2.07 -11.38 -8.70
N LEU A 113 -1.98 -12.11 -7.59
CA LEU A 113 -2.75 -11.78 -6.39
C LEU A 113 -2.32 -10.41 -5.81
N GLN A 114 -1.01 -10.16 -5.77
CA GLN A 114 -0.48 -8.88 -5.26
C GLN A 114 -0.79 -7.70 -6.19
N MET A 115 -0.94 -7.90 -7.49
CA MET A 115 -1.45 -6.86 -8.40
C MET A 115 -2.85 -6.37 -7.97
N ASN A 116 -3.72 -7.29 -7.55
CA ASN A 116 -5.05 -6.92 -7.06
C ASN A 116 -4.99 -6.21 -5.70
N VAL A 117 -4.09 -6.64 -4.82
CA VAL A 117 -3.82 -5.96 -3.54
C VAL A 117 -3.34 -4.54 -3.77
N LEU A 118 -2.36 -4.34 -4.65
CA LEU A 118 -1.86 -3.01 -5.00
C LEU A 118 -2.97 -2.12 -5.57
N LEU A 119 -3.85 -2.65 -6.42
CA LEU A 119 -4.99 -1.91 -6.95
C LEU A 119 -5.91 -1.41 -5.83
N VAL A 120 -6.19 -2.24 -4.83
CA VAL A 120 -7.01 -1.84 -3.66
C VAL A 120 -6.30 -0.79 -2.82
N MET A 121 -5.00 -0.92 -2.59
CA MET A 121 -4.21 0.09 -1.88
C MET A 121 -4.22 1.45 -2.61
N LEU A 122 -4.15 1.44 -3.95
CA LEU A 122 -4.27 2.66 -4.75
C LEU A 122 -5.67 3.27 -4.67
N LEU A 123 -6.73 2.46 -4.69
CA LEU A 123 -8.10 2.92 -4.48
C LEU A 123 -8.27 3.56 -3.10
N GLU A 124 -7.77 2.91 -2.06
CA GLU A 124 -7.75 3.47 -0.70
C GLU A 124 -7.05 4.83 -0.67
N ARG A 125 -5.87 4.93 -1.31
CA ARG A 125 -5.10 6.18 -1.40
C ARG A 125 -5.88 7.30 -2.10
N VAL A 126 -6.55 6.99 -3.20
CA VAL A 126 -7.39 7.95 -3.93
C VAL A 126 -8.56 8.44 -3.08
N ILE A 127 -9.18 7.57 -2.28
CA ILE A 127 -10.27 7.95 -1.37
C ILE A 127 -9.76 8.87 -0.24
N TRP A 128 -8.51 8.70 0.21
CA TRP A 128 -7.93 9.57 1.23
C TRP A 128 -7.68 11.01 0.75
N ILE A 129 -7.41 11.23 -0.53
CA ILE A 129 -7.11 12.56 -1.05
C ILE A 129 -8.19 13.58 -0.65
N PRO A 130 -9.48 13.40 -0.96
CA PRO A 130 -10.50 14.36 -0.57
C PRO A 130 -10.67 14.48 0.96
N LEU A 131 -10.48 13.43 1.72
CA LEU A 131 -10.55 13.48 3.18
C LEU A 131 -9.44 14.33 3.79
N MET A 132 -8.22 14.19 3.29
CA MET A 132 -7.09 14.97 3.78
C MET A 132 -7.16 16.42 3.30
N VAL A 133 -7.51 16.66 2.02
CA VAL A 133 -7.51 18.02 1.44
C VAL A 133 -8.67 18.86 1.94
N TYR A 134 -9.88 18.30 2.01
CA TYR A 134 -11.09 19.08 2.34
C TYR A 134 -11.50 18.97 3.81
N ALA A 135 -11.25 17.83 4.47
CA ALA A 135 -11.59 17.64 5.86
C ALA A 135 -10.39 17.84 6.82
N GLY A 136 -9.16 18.02 6.31
CA GLY A 136 -7.96 18.22 7.13
C GLY A 136 -7.63 17.03 8.02
N ILE A 137 -8.03 15.82 7.62
CA ILE A 137 -7.86 14.60 8.42
C ILE A 137 -6.54 13.94 8.04
N ASP A 138 -5.68 13.72 9.02
CA ASP A 138 -4.44 12.98 8.81
C ASP A 138 -4.69 11.50 8.47
N TRP A 139 -3.73 10.88 7.79
CA TRP A 139 -3.84 9.50 7.31
C TRP A 139 -4.13 8.49 8.43
N TYR A 140 -3.57 8.69 9.62
CA TYR A 140 -3.67 7.78 10.77
C TYR A 140 -4.99 7.91 11.54
N VAL A 141 -5.75 8.99 11.34
CA VAL A 141 -7.08 9.22 11.93
C VAL A 141 -8.18 9.24 10.87
N SER A 142 -7.96 8.59 9.73
CA SER A 142 -8.98 8.41 8.70
C SER A 142 -10.21 7.67 9.25
N PRO A 143 -11.44 8.02 8.82
CA PRO A 143 -12.67 7.34 9.26
C PRO A 143 -12.70 5.85 8.88
N PHE A 144 -11.85 5.42 7.96
CA PHE A 144 -11.70 4.02 7.57
C PHE A 144 -10.61 3.29 8.35
N SER A 145 -9.83 3.97 9.21
CA SER A 145 -8.76 3.39 10.02
C SER A 145 -9.18 3.23 11.48
N PHE A 146 -8.54 2.29 12.16
CA PHE A 146 -8.72 2.10 13.61
C PHE A 146 -7.91 3.09 14.44
N GLY A 147 -7.09 3.94 13.82
CA GLY A 147 -6.32 4.98 14.49
C GLY A 147 -7.18 6.00 15.22
N VAL A 148 -8.38 6.32 14.69
CA VAL A 148 -9.37 7.16 15.37
C VAL A 148 -9.71 6.58 16.75
N ILE A 149 -9.99 5.27 16.81
CA ILE A 149 -10.32 4.59 18.07
C ILE A 149 -9.11 4.59 19.00
N ALA A 150 -7.92 4.32 18.48
CA ALA A 150 -6.70 4.34 19.27
C ALA A 150 -6.42 5.72 19.87
N ALA A 151 -6.61 6.81 19.13
CA ALA A 151 -6.45 8.18 19.59
C ALA A 151 -7.41 8.58 20.72
N TYR A 152 -8.58 7.92 20.85
CA TYR A 152 -9.47 8.11 22.00
C TYR A 152 -9.05 7.32 23.25
N ILE A 153 -8.21 6.27 23.08
CA ILE A 153 -7.83 5.36 24.18
C ILE A 153 -6.44 5.71 24.75
N THR A 154 -5.55 6.21 23.91
CA THR A 154 -4.15 6.45 24.28
C THR A 154 -3.56 7.66 23.56
N ASP A 155 -2.61 8.34 24.24
CA ASP A 155 -1.79 9.43 23.68
C ASP A 155 -0.46 8.92 23.11
N ILE A 156 -0.22 7.62 23.12
CA ILE A 156 1.01 7.02 22.61
C ILE A 156 0.98 7.02 21.08
N GLU A 157 1.72 7.93 20.47
CA GLU A 157 1.74 8.16 19.01
C GLU A 157 2.03 6.89 18.21
N TRP A 158 2.99 6.07 18.64
CA TRP A 158 3.31 4.82 17.95
C TRP A 158 2.11 3.85 17.88
N VAL A 159 1.32 3.78 18.95
CA VAL A 159 0.11 2.97 19.00
C VAL A 159 -0.94 3.52 18.04
N ILE A 160 -1.12 4.84 18.03
CA ILE A 160 -2.05 5.51 17.12
C ILE A 160 -1.66 5.26 15.67
N TYR A 161 -0.38 5.38 15.31
CA TYR A 161 0.11 5.10 13.96
C TYR A 161 -0.03 3.62 13.57
N PHE A 162 0.21 2.70 14.51
CA PHE A 162 0.02 1.26 14.26
C PHE A 162 -1.44 0.95 13.90
N PHE A 163 -2.39 1.42 14.70
CA PHE A 163 -3.82 1.25 14.43
C PHE A 163 -4.29 2.12 13.25
N GLY A 164 -3.63 3.23 12.98
CA GLY A 164 -3.84 4.05 11.81
C GLY A 164 -3.55 3.32 10.51
N ALA A 165 -2.51 2.49 10.49
CA ALA A 165 -2.19 1.64 9.35
C ALA A 165 -3.20 0.49 9.15
N LEU A 166 -3.96 0.11 10.18
CA LEU A 166 -5.02 -0.88 10.11
C LEU A 166 -6.32 -0.21 9.65
N SER A 167 -6.66 -0.39 8.38
CA SER A 167 -7.91 0.12 7.79
C SER A 167 -8.88 -1.00 7.41
N LEU A 168 -10.13 -0.65 7.09
CA LEU A 168 -11.10 -1.57 6.53
C LEU A 168 -10.61 -2.20 5.22
N PHE A 169 -9.87 -1.44 4.41
CA PHE A 169 -9.24 -1.95 3.18
C PHE A 169 -8.17 -2.98 3.49
N GLN A 170 -7.36 -2.77 4.54
CA GLN A 170 -6.33 -3.72 4.98
C GLN A 170 -6.95 -5.02 5.49
N LEU A 171 -8.07 -4.98 6.23
CA LEU A 171 -8.81 -6.17 6.62
C LEU A 171 -9.33 -6.96 5.41
N TRP A 172 -9.86 -6.24 4.40
CA TRP A 172 -10.27 -6.86 3.15
C TRP A 172 -9.09 -7.49 2.40
N ILE A 173 -7.93 -6.82 2.35
CA ILE A 173 -6.70 -7.32 1.73
C ILE A 173 -6.25 -8.62 2.40
N ILE A 174 -6.20 -8.66 3.74
CA ILE A 174 -5.84 -9.87 4.50
C ILE A 174 -6.79 -11.03 4.15
N TRP A 175 -8.09 -10.77 4.19
CA TRP A 175 -9.09 -11.76 3.85
C TRP A 175 -8.94 -12.26 2.41
N TYR A 176 -8.74 -11.35 1.45
CA TYR A 176 -8.54 -11.66 0.05
C TYR A 176 -7.28 -12.51 -0.17
N GLN A 177 -6.14 -12.11 0.38
CA GLN A 177 -4.88 -12.83 0.26
C GLN A 177 -4.97 -14.22 0.89
N ALA A 178 -5.44 -14.32 2.14
CA ALA A 178 -5.55 -15.59 2.83
C ALA A 178 -6.48 -16.57 2.11
N LYS A 179 -7.64 -16.10 1.62
CA LYS A 179 -8.56 -16.94 0.84
C LYS A 179 -8.02 -17.35 -0.53
N SER A 180 -7.33 -16.43 -1.21
CA SER A 180 -6.78 -16.70 -2.54
C SER A 180 -5.56 -17.61 -2.49
N LEU A 181 -4.64 -17.39 -1.55
CA LEU A 181 -3.50 -18.28 -1.34
C LEU A 181 -3.94 -19.67 -0.90
N ARG A 182 -4.92 -19.78 -0.01
CA ARG A 182 -5.49 -21.07 0.39
C ARG A 182 -6.10 -21.82 -0.79
N TYR A 183 -6.71 -21.13 -1.75
CA TYR A 183 -7.29 -21.76 -2.93
C TYR A 183 -6.21 -22.33 -3.87
N LEU A 184 -5.08 -21.64 -3.97
CA LEU A 184 -3.99 -22.00 -4.89
C LEU A 184 -2.98 -22.97 -4.27
N SER A 185 -2.88 -23.03 -2.92
CA SER A 185 -1.86 -23.78 -2.18
C SER A 185 -2.45 -25.05 -1.56
N SER A 186 -1.63 -26.09 -1.47
CA SER A 186 -1.90 -27.32 -0.69
C SER A 186 -1.56 -27.14 0.80
N THR A 187 -0.92 -26.04 1.18
CA THR A 187 -0.55 -25.72 2.55
C THR A 187 -1.76 -25.70 3.48
N LYS A 188 -1.61 -26.19 4.72
CA LYS A 188 -2.70 -26.22 5.70
C LYS A 188 -3.26 -24.81 5.92
N LYS A 189 -4.60 -24.70 5.93
CA LYS A 189 -5.36 -23.45 6.06
C LYS A 189 -4.84 -22.53 7.18
N GLN A 190 -4.51 -23.09 8.33
CA GLN A 190 -4.07 -22.34 9.50
C GLN A 190 -2.75 -21.59 9.24
N TRP A 191 -1.77 -22.27 8.61
CA TRP A 191 -0.48 -21.68 8.31
C TRP A 191 -0.56 -20.56 7.28
N VAL A 192 -1.44 -20.69 6.28
CA VAL A 192 -1.69 -19.60 5.30
C VAL A 192 -2.23 -18.36 6.01
N TRP A 193 -3.25 -18.53 6.89
CA TRP A 193 -3.81 -17.40 7.64
C TRP A 193 -2.80 -16.75 8.58
N ILE A 194 -2.07 -17.57 9.35
CA ILE A 194 -1.03 -17.07 10.26
C ILE A 194 0.04 -16.31 9.49
N GLY A 195 0.53 -16.83 8.37
CA GLY A 195 1.54 -16.17 7.55
C GLY A 195 1.07 -14.83 6.98
N VAL A 196 -0.16 -14.75 6.46
CA VAL A 196 -0.73 -13.51 5.92
C VAL A 196 -0.93 -12.47 7.04
N VAL A 197 -1.55 -12.84 8.16
CA VAL A 197 -1.78 -11.92 9.28
C VAL A 197 -0.46 -11.45 9.88
N PHE A 198 0.49 -12.35 10.11
CA PHE A 198 1.80 -12.00 10.64
C PHE A 198 2.55 -11.02 9.73
N TRP A 199 2.51 -11.24 8.40
CA TRP A 199 3.10 -10.31 7.44
C TRP A 199 2.50 -8.91 7.54
N HIS A 200 1.18 -8.79 7.63
CA HIS A 200 0.51 -7.49 7.79
C HIS A 200 0.84 -6.81 9.11
N ILE A 201 0.92 -7.56 10.22
CA ILE A 201 1.35 -7.00 11.52
C ILE A 201 2.77 -6.41 11.42
N LEU A 202 3.69 -7.10 10.75
CA LEU A 202 5.04 -6.57 10.52
C LEU A 202 5.02 -5.29 9.68
N LEU A 203 4.15 -5.23 8.65
CA LEU A 203 4.01 -4.02 7.82
C LEU A 203 3.45 -2.85 8.62
N TRP A 204 2.42 -3.06 9.44
CA TRP A 204 1.85 -2.01 10.29
C TRP A 204 2.85 -1.53 11.35
N ALA A 205 3.57 -2.45 11.98
CA ALA A 205 4.62 -2.09 12.93
C ALA A 205 5.75 -1.29 12.26
N GLY A 206 6.16 -1.69 11.05
CA GLY A 206 7.14 -0.94 10.25
C GLY A 206 6.65 0.45 9.86
N THR A 207 5.39 0.57 9.41
CA THR A 207 4.77 1.87 9.09
C THR A 207 4.71 2.77 10.33
N ALA A 208 4.28 2.24 11.47
CA ALA A 208 4.21 2.99 12.72
C ALA A 208 5.60 3.47 13.18
N ALA A 209 6.61 2.59 13.09
CA ALA A 209 7.98 2.95 13.44
C ALA A 209 8.53 4.07 12.53
N LEU A 210 8.36 3.95 11.21
CA LEU A 210 8.80 4.98 10.25
C LEU A 210 8.11 6.32 10.51
N SER A 211 6.79 6.32 10.75
CA SER A 211 6.04 7.55 11.03
C SER A 211 6.45 8.20 12.35
N TYR A 212 6.72 7.39 13.37
CA TYR A 212 7.20 7.88 14.66
C TYR A 212 8.60 8.53 14.55
N PHE A 213 9.52 7.91 13.79
CA PHE A 213 10.85 8.49 13.56
C PHE A 213 10.80 9.77 12.73
N ASP A 214 9.96 9.83 11.69
CA ASP A 214 9.80 11.00 10.85
C ASP A 214 9.32 12.21 11.67
N MET A 215 8.30 12.03 12.50
CA MET A 215 7.81 13.06 13.42
C MET A 215 8.86 13.46 14.45
N SER A 216 9.59 12.52 15.05
CA SER A 216 10.62 12.83 16.04
C SER A 216 11.80 13.62 15.47
N LEU A 217 12.19 13.35 14.21
CA LEU A 217 13.21 14.14 13.51
C LEU A 217 12.74 15.57 13.23
N LEU A 218 11.47 15.78 12.87
CA LEU A 218 10.90 17.12 12.68
C LEU A 218 10.91 17.94 13.98
N TYR A 219 10.68 17.30 15.15
CA TYR A 219 10.79 17.96 16.45
C TYR A 219 12.23 18.29 16.86
N LEU A 220 13.24 17.54 16.39
CA LEU A 220 14.65 17.79 16.70
C LEU A 220 15.28 18.90 15.85
N ILE A 221 14.73 19.16 14.66
CA ILE A 221 15.24 20.17 13.71
C ILE A 221 14.60 21.56 13.93
N ARG A 222 13.51 21.63 14.67
CA ARG A 222 12.87 22.87 15.12
C ARG A 222 13.44 23.35 16.44
#